data_10f6d2a230d86a1177a18860d5b475d5
#
_entry.id   10f6d2a230d86a1177a18860d5b475d5
#
_cell.length_a   1.000
_cell.length_b   1.000
_cell.length_c   1.000
_cell.angle_alpha   90.00
_cell.angle_beta   90.00
_cell.angle_gamma   90.00
#
_symmetry.space_group_name_H-M   'P 1'
#
loop_
_entity.id
_entity.type
_entity.pdbx_description
1 polymer ?
#
loop_
_entity_poly.entity_id
_entity_poly.type
_entity_poly.pdbx_seq_one_letter_code
_entity_poly.pdbx_strand_id
1 'polypeptide(L)'
;MKEIKKFYTSVFLIAVLIFCAVFIGHKVVNFNSQKSGQGEVILGSDFGNFLAANHALSVNDFNKAAEMANAVNSDNKTVADLQNLADFFNGKLPKNAEKFKDSKDLVHGLIYDAFLIQKDDWKSVYNRHVKDSTVLAAPLRIFAGVKQGKTKEVLKFIDSVKTNDSWKAFVKGQIAVLNNDVMGAAKEFAKVHPDFMNINDYLYLMSFYKENGMEADMKILRDDFTTRPGGMYVLDYPDIPKWSNYVGYKNNLVVALIQNISHTQMMIYTDLSLLFLRFAQTISNEANMDAINYYLGQYYFYNTGDYKACFNSINKTSPFYLFSQLNIAEREKDFKTIKRIVRDNPLFVPAIQVLVRENIRKGNKNGALTVLNRALKHKDLQEEGRAFLLKQRSYVYMMFGDARRAQEDLYDVKIISGNMSADVMSLQARAWILQNRNLDDAYNYAMALIKDDTSDVYAWALASMVIAKKESIDNALEIMESISASGANMSMLYETLGDLYAQQGDKERALRAYGQALDLSDDCLIVVPFVEKKIRKLK
;
A
#
# COMPACT_ATOMS: atom_id res chain seq x y z
N MET A 1 -14.97 -21.50 3.94
CA MET A 1 -16.04 -20.75 3.25
C MET A 1 -17.13 -20.16 4.17
N LYS A 2 -17.70 -20.87 5.14
CA LYS A 2 -18.70 -20.29 6.10
C LYS A 2 -18.11 -19.22 7.04
N GLU A 3 -16.89 -19.39 7.51
CA GLU A 3 -16.19 -18.42 8.39
C GLU A 3 -15.77 -17.15 7.63
N ILE A 4 -15.31 -17.30 6.38
CA ILE A 4 -14.97 -16.18 5.49
C ILE A 4 -16.23 -15.36 5.15
N LYS A 5 -17.37 -16.02 4.87
CA LYS A 5 -18.65 -15.32 4.71
C LYS A 5 -19.10 -14.56 5.97
N LYS A 6 -18.89 -15.12 7.16
CA LYS A 6 -19.17 -14.41 8.43
C LYS A 6 -18.27 -13.20 8.62
N PHE A 7 -16.99 -13.32 8.27
CA PHE A 7 -16.04 -12.21 8.33
C PHE A 7 -16.44 -11.09 7.37
N TYR A 8 -16.74 -11.40 6.10
CA TYR A 8 -17.21 -10.40 5.14
C TYR A 8 -18.58 -9.81 5.50
N THR A 9 -19.47 -10.60 6.11
CA THR A 9 -20.76 -10.09 6.60
C THR A 9 -20.57 -9.16 7.79
N SER A 10 -19.61 -9.43 8.68
CA SER A 10 -19.30 -8.55 9.82
C SER A 10 -18.59 -7.26 9.36
N VAL A 11 -17.66 -7.34 8.40
CA VAL A 11 -16.99 -6.17 7.81
C VAL A 11 -17.99 -5.34 7.00
N PHE A 12 -18.89 -5.99 6.26
CA PHE A 12 -19.97 -5.30 5.53
C PHE A 12 -20.99 -4.66 6.47
N LEU A 13 -21.31 -5.30 7.61
CA LEU A 13 -22.17 -4.69 8.64
C LEU A 13 -21.50 -3.49 9.33
N ILE A 14 -20.18 -3.55 9.55
CA ILE A 14 -19.41 -2.42 10.11
C ILE A 14 -19.31 -1.28 9.08
N ALA A 15 -19.06 -1.57 7.83
CA ALA A 15 -19.09 -0.57 6.74
C ALA A 15 -20.50 0.02 6.56
N VAL A 16 -21.55 -0.79 6.67
CA VAL A 16 -22.95 -0.33 6.66
C VAL A 16 -23.29 0.46 7.92
N LEU A 17 -22.72 0.14 9.08
CA LEU A 17 -22.92 0.91 10.32
C LEU A 17 -22.17 2.24 10.28
N ILE A 18 -20.98 2.30 9.68
CA ILE A 18 -20.24 3.56 9.41
C ILE A 18 -20.97 4.35 8.32
N PHE A 19 -21.41 3.71 7.25
CA PHE A 19 -22.26 4.32 6.22
C PHE A 19 -23.61 4.75 6.77
N CYS A 20 -24.20 4.01 7.70
CA CYS A 20 -25.40 4.42 8.43
C CYS A 20 -25.12 5.53 9.43
N ALA A 21 -23.96 5.62 10.08
CA ALA A 21 -23.60 6.77 10.91
C ALA A 21 -23.43 8.04 10.07
N VAL A 22 -22.82 7.94 8.88
CA VAL A 22 -22.74 9.01 7.89
C VAL A 22 -24.13 9.26 7.21
N PHE A 23 -24.90 8.20 6.96
CA PHE A 23 -26.26 8.30 6.37
C PHE A 23 -27.35 8.63 7.38
N ILE A 24 -27.17 8.35 8.68
CA ILE A 24 -28.05 8.83 9.75
C ILE A 24 -27.85 10.33 9.94
N GLY A 25 -26.66 10.87 9.70
CA GLY A 25 -26.47 12.31 9.49
C GLY A 25 -27.36 12.86 8.37
N HIS A 26 -27.59 12.11 7.30
CA HIS A 26 -28.50 12.49 6.21
C HIS A 26 -30.00 12.26 6.52
N LYS A 27 -30.36 11.36 7.42
CA LYS A 27 -31.77 11.08 7.78
C LYS A 27 -32.29 11.80 9.01
N VAL A 28 -31.42 12.39 9.84
CA VAL A 28 -31.84 13.21 10.99
C VAL A 28 -32.36 14.59 10.57
N VAL A 29 -32.31 14.94 9.28
CA VAL A 29 -32.96 16.15 8.77
C VAL A 29 -34.45 15.96 8.38
N ASN A 30 -35.04 14.80 8.64
CA ASN A 30 -36.50 14.68 8.56
C ASN A 30 -37.14 15.05 9.92
N PHE A 31 -37.34 16.35 10.08
CA PHE A 31 -38.15 16.92 11.13
C PHE A 31 -39.58 16.38 11.08
N ASN A 32 -39.88 15.36 11.85
CA ASN A 32 -41.23 15.15 12.34
C ASN A 32 -41.32 15.83 13.70
N SER A 33 -41.85 17.04 13.68
CA SER A 33 -42.32 17.74 14.86
C SER A 33 -43.50 16.98 15.48
N GLN A 34 -43.20 16.10 16.44
CA GLN A 34 -44.16 15.80 17.51
C GLN A 34 -43.52 15.00 18.65
N LYS A 35 -43.51 15.67 19.79
CA LYS A 35 -43.48 15.22 21.19
C LYS A 35 -42.13 15.12 21.90
N SER A 36 -42.02 16.09 22.82
CA SER A 36 -41.38 16.10 24.13
C SER A 36 -39.84 16.03 24.18
N GLY A 37 -39.29 17.15 24.58
CA GLY A 37 -37.92 17.37 24.98
C GLY A 37 -37.42 18.63 24.30
N GLN A 38 -37.15 19.68 25.05
CA GLN A 38 -36.59 20.92 24.58
C GLN A 38 -35.23 20.64 23.88
N GLY A 39 -35.30 20.39 22.58
CA GLY A 39 -34.11 20.41 21.73
C GLY A 39 -33.83 21.87 21.39
N GLU A 40 -32.67 22.40 21.80
CA GLU A 40 -32.21 23.69 21.33
C GLU A 40 -32.16 23.68 19.80
N VAL A 41 -32.80 24.68 19.21
CA VAL A 41 -32.81 24.88 17.76
C VAL A 41 -31.55 25.64 17.39
N ILE A 42 -30.68 25.03 16.59
CA ILE A 42 -29.51 25.71 16.02
C ILE A 42 -30.02 26.69 14.97
N LEU A 43 -29.81 28.00 15.18
CA LEU A 43 -30.33 29.06 14.33
C LEU A 43 -29.20 29.88 13.66
N GLY A 44 -29.49 30.44 12.51
CA GLY A 44 -28.61 31.42 11.84
C GLY A 44 -27.28 30.84 11.32
N SER A 45 -26.18 31.53 11.61
CA SER A 45 -24.83 31.15 11.21
C SER A 45 -24.37 29.81 11.79
N ASP A 46 -24.85 29.46 12.99
CA ASP A 46 -24.51 28.20 13.67
C ASP A 46 -25.08 26.99 12.91
N PHE A 47 -26.30 27.09 12.39
CA PHE A 47 -26.86 26.02 11.54
C PHE A 47 -26.08 25.86 10.23
N GLY A 48 -25.67 26.96 9.62
CA GLY A 48 -24.80 26.95 8.43
C GLY A 48 -23.45 26.29 8.73
N ASN A 49 -22.81 26.63 9.82
CA ASN A 49 -21.56 26.03 10.26
C ASN A 49 -21.72 24.54 10.59
N PHE A 50 -22.82 24.14 11.24
CA PHE A 50 -23.14 22.75 11.51
C PHE A 50 -23.30 21.92 10.24
N LEU A 51 -24.04 22.42 9.23
CA LEU A 51 -24.19 21.76 7.94
C LEU A 51 -22.87 21.70 7.17
N ALA A 52 -22.09 22.79 7.19
CA ALA A 52 -20.78 22.83 6.53
C ALA A 52 -19.80 21.84 7.17
N ALA A 53 -19.81 21.71 8.50
CA ALA A 53 -18.98 20.72 9.21
C ALA A 53 -19.37 19.27 8.83
N ASN A 54 -20.66 18.95 8.81
CA ASN A 54 -21.14 17.63 8.39
C ASN A 54 -20.78 17.33 6.93
N HIS A 55 -20.93 18.30 6.04
CA HIS A 55 -20.53 18.15 4.65
C HIS A 55 -19.01 17.93 4.54
N ALA A 56 -18.20 18.73 5.23
CA ALA A 56 -16.75 18.59 5.25
C ALA A 56 -16.31 17.20 5.74
N LEU A 57 -16.95 16.65 6.80
CA LEU A 57 -16.71 15.27 7.24
C LEU A 57 -17.04 14.26 6.14
N SER A 58 -18.16 14.44 5.44
CA SER A 58 -18.59 13.50 4.40
C SER A 58 -17.66 13.45 3.17
N VAL A 59 -16.88 14.50 2.95
CA VAL A 59 -15.86 14.59 1.87
C VAL A 59 -14.42 14.48 2.38
N ASN A 60 -14.24 14.05 3.63
CA ASN A 60 -12.94 13.89 4.30
C ASN A 60 -12.09 15.18 4.40
N ASP A 61 -12.73 16.35 4.37
CA ASP A 61 -12.08 17.64 4.68
C ASP A 61 -12.15 17.91 6.20
N PHE A 62 -11.34 17.16 6.95
CA PHE A 62 -11.37 17.18 8.41
C PHE A 62 -10.89 18.51 9.01
N ASN A 63 -10.01 19.24 8.33
CA ASN A 63 -9.60 20.58 8.75
C ASN A 63 -10.79 21.54 8.73
N LYS A 64 -11.51 21.54 7.61
CA LYS A 64 -12.71 22.36 7.46
C LYS A 64 -13.84 21.92 8.40
N ALA A 65 -13.99 20.60 8.58
CA ALA A 65 -14.95 20.03 9.51
C ALA A 65 -14.68 20.53 10.94
N ALA A 66 -13.44 20.48 11.41
CA ALA A 66 -13.06 20.96 12.75
C ALA A 66 -13.24 22.48 12.88
N GLU A 67 -12.84 23.27 11.87
CA GLU A 67 -13.05 24.71 11.83
C GLU A 67 -14.54 25.07 11.99
N MET A 68 -15.39 24.48 11.14
CA MET A 68 -16.81 24.77 11.12
C MET A 68 -17.54 24.21 12.36
N ALA A 69 -17.22 23.02 12.82
CA ALA A 69 -17.81 22.45 14.03
C ALA A 69 -17.51 23.28 15.28
N ASN A 70 -16.25 23.75 15.42
CA ASN A 70 -15.86 24.58 16.55
C ASN A 70 -16.40 26.02 16.47
N ALA A 71 -16.87 26.46 15.30
CA ALA A 71 -17.55 27.75 15.13
C ALA A 71 -19.04 27.71 15.54
N VAL A 72 -19.60 26.51 15.80
CA VAL A 72 -20.97 26.37 16.27
C VAL A 72 -21.03 26.62 17.78
N ASN A 73 -21.74 27.67 18.19
CA ASN A 73 -21.90 28.03 19.59
C ASN A 73 -23.22 27.44 20.12
N SER A 74 -23.21 26.17 20.52
CA SER A 74 -24.38 25.49 21.06
C SER A 74 -23.96 24.37 22.02
N ASP A 75 -24.66 24.27 23.14
CA ASP A 75 -24.49 23.18 24.12
C ASP A 75 -25.22 21.88 23.71
N ASN A 76 -25.80 21.85 22.51
CA ASN A 76 -26.51 20.69 22.00
C ASN A 76 -25.58 19.46 21.89
N LYS A 77 -26.03 18.32 22.41
CA LYS A 77 -25.27 17.06 22.38
C LYS A 77 -24.79 16.68 20.97
N THR A 78 -25.63 16.88 19.95
CA THR A 78 -25.28 16.55 18.55
C THR A 78 -24.15 17.43 18.05
N VAL A 79 -24.10 18.71 18.43
CA VAL A 79 -23.01 19.63 18.11
C VAL A 79 -21.73 19.20 18.83
N ALA A 80 -21.83 18.86 20.11
CA ALA A 80 -20.68 18.38 20.88
C ALA A 80 -20.11 17.08 20.31
N ASP A 81 -20.96 16.14 19.87
CA ASP A 81 -20.54 14.91 19.22
C ASP A 81 -19.84 15.21 17.86
N LEU A 82 -20.40 16.13 17.06
CA LEU A 82 -19.80 16.56 15.80
C LEU A 82 -18.42 17.20 16.03
N GLN A 83 -18.28 18.08 17.02
CA GLN A 83 -16.99 18.69 17.38
C GLN A 83 -15.97 17.63 17.80
N ASN A 84 -16.36 16.66 18.62
CA ASN A 84 -15.48 15.59 19.06
C ASN A 84 -15.02 14.70 17.89
N LEU A 85 -15.91 14.35 16.98
CA LEU A 85 -15.58 13.59 15.77
C LEU A 85 -14.65 14.40 14.86
N ALA A 86 -14.97 15.67 14.62
CA ALA A 86 -14.15 16.52 13.78
C ALA A 86 -12.73 16.73 14.35
N ASP A 87 -12.60 16.93 15.66
CA ASP A 87 -11.29 17.01 16.33
C ASP A 87 -10.51 15.70 16.18
N PHE A 88 -11.14 14.55 16.44
CA PHE A 88 -10.49 13.24 16.32
C PHE A 88 -10.02 12.95 14.88
N PHE A 89 -10.88 13.16 13.90
CA PHE A 89 -10.52 12.97 12.50
C PHE A 89 -9.49 14.00 11.99
N ASN A 90 -9.31 15.10 12.72
CA ASN A 90 -8.21 16.04 12.51
C ASN A 90 -6.95 15.71 13.34
N GLY A 91 -6.90 14.53 13.95
CA GLY A 91 -5.76 14.03 14.72
C GLY A 91 -5.58 14.67 16.09
N LYS A 92 -6.61 15.29 16.63
CA LYS A 92 -6.60 15.92 17.96
C LYS A 92 -7.42 15.10 18.96
N LEU A 93 -6.95 15.04 20.19
CA LEU A 93 -7.76 14.47 21.27
C LEU A 93 -8.88 15.43 21.63
N PRO A 94 -10.16 15.03 21.52
CA PRO A 94 -11.28 15.88 21.90
C PRO A 94 -11.24 16.26 23.38
N LYS A 95 -11.60 17.50 23.72
CA LYS A 95 -11.59 18.01 25.10
C LYS A 95 -12.49 17.20 26.03
N ASN A 96 -13.59 16.67 25.52
CA ASN A 96 -14.59 15.93 26.27
C ASN A 96 -14.46 14.39 26.12
N ALA A 97 -13.28 13.88 25.76
CA ALA A 97 -13.03 12.46 25.50
C ALA A 97 -13.45 11.54 26.67
N GLU A 98 -13.38 12.01 27.91
CA GLU A 98 -13.79 11.26 29.11
C GLU A 98 -15.29 10.87 29.11
N LYS A 99 -16.15 11.65 28.46
CA LYS A 99 -17.58 11.37 28.35
C LYS A 99 -17.89 10.08 27.57
N PHE A 100 -16.93 9.57 26.79
CA PHE A 100 -17.12 8.37 25.97
C PHE A 100 -16.79 7.06 26.69
N LYS A 101 -16.54 7.08 28.00
CA LYS A 101 -16.18 5.92 28.82
C LYS A 101 -17.07 4.70 28.59
N ASP A 102 -18.37 4.91 28.58
CA ASP A 102 -19.38 3.85 28.48
C ASP A 102 -20.01 3.74 27.07
N SER A 103 -19.43 4.44 26.08
CA SER A 103 -19.92 4.37 24.71
C SER A 103 -19.63 3.01 24.08
N LYS A 104 -20.61 2.48 23.33
CA LYS A 104 -20.48 1.27 22.52
C LYS A 104 -20.09 1.58 21.07
N ASP A 105 -20.05 2.84 20.71
CA ASP A 105 -19.61 3.27 19.40
C ASP A 105 -18.09 3.11 19.25
N LEU A 106 -17.65 2.61 18.08
CA LEU A 106 -16.24 2.31 17.84
C LEU A 106 -15.36 3.56 17.91
N VAL A 107 -15.77 4.66 17.27
CA VAL A 107 -14.97 5.89 17.20
C VAL A 107 -14.88 6.53 18.57
N HIS A 108 -15.99 6.63 19.29
CA HIS A 108 -16.03 7.09 20.68
C HIS A 108 -15.16 6.23 21.60
N GLY A 109 -15.19 4.90 21.39
CA GLY A 109 -14.32 3.97 22.11
C GLY A 109 -12.83 4.25 21.89
N LEU A 110 -12.41 4.50 20.64
CA LEU A 110 -11.03 4.88 20.31
C LEU A 110 -10.66 6.25 20.88
N ILE A 111 -11.55 7.23 20.83
CA ILE A 111 -11.32 8.55 21.46
C ILE A 111 -11.05 8.38 22.95
N TYR A 112 -11.85 7.53 23.65
CA TYR A 112 -11.64 7.29 25.07
C TYR A 112 -10.34 6.50 25.34
N ASP A 113 -9.99 5.51 24.52
CA ASP A 113 -8.72 4.81 24.65
C ASP A 113 -7.52 5.75 24.43
N ALA A 114 -7.60 6.68 23.47
CA ALA A 114 -6.59 7.72 23.29
C ALA A 114 -6.44 8.61 24.52
N PHE A 115 -7.56 8.99 25.14
CA PHE A 115 -7.58 9.76 26.39
C PHE A 115 -6.89 9.00 27.53
N LEU A 116 -7.19 7.70 27.71
CA LEU A 116 -6.56 6.85 28.72
C LEU A 116 -5.05 6.73 28.49
N ILE A 117 -4.63 6.50 27.24
CA ILE A 117 -3.21 6.40 26.87
C ILE A 117 -2.47 7.71 27.10
N GLN A 118 -3.09 8.85 26.81
CA GLN A 118 -2.49 10.16 27.11
C GLN A 118 -2.33 10.40 28.60
N LYS A 119 -3.20 9.84 29.43
CA LYS A 119 -3.10 9.85 30.91
C LYS A 119 -2.21 8.73 31.48
N ASP A 120 -1.58 7.92 30.66
CA ASP A 120 -0.80 6.73 31.04
C ASP A 120 -1.62 5.66 31.81
N ASP A 121 -2.95 5.68 31.66
CA ASP A 121 -3.86 4.69 32.29
C ASP A 121 -4.02 3.44 31.43
N TRP A 122 -2.91 2.72 31.24
CA TRP A 122 -2.85 1.47 30.50
C TRP A 122 -3.64 0.33 31.16
N LYS A 123 -3.91 0.43 32.48
CA LYS A 123 -4.73 -0.55 33.18
C LYS A 123 -6.17 -0.53 32.68
N SER A 124 -6.74 0.65 32.55
CA SER A 124 -8.08 0.81 32.01
C SER A 124 -8.17 0.37 30.55
N VAL A 125 -7.17 0.71 29.71
CA VAL A 125 -7.08 0.23 28.33
C VAL A 125 -7.06 -1.30 28.29
N TYR A 126 -6.22 -1.97 29.08
CA TYR A 126 -6.18 -3.43 29.12
C TYR A 126 -7.53 -4.04 29.51
N ASN A 127 -8.17 -3.54 30.56
CA ASN A 127 -9.45 -4.07 31.03
C ASN A 127 -10.57 -3.95 30.00
N ARG A 128 -10.54 -2.91 29.17
CA ARG A 128 -11.50 -2.71 28.07
C ARG A 128 -11.33 -3.76 26.98
N HIS A 129 -10.09 -4.15 26.66
CA HIS A 129 -9.76 -4.97 25.50
C HIS A 129 -9.37 -6.42 25.82
N VAL A 130 -9.28 -6.81 27.10
CA VAL A 130 -8.82 -8.16 27.49
C VAL A 130 -9.66 -9.31 26.92
N LYS A 131 -10.94 -9.08 26.64
CA LYS A 131 -11.86 -10.07 26.06
C LYS A 131 -12.08 -9.88 24.55
N ASP A 132 -11.55 -8.79 23.99
CA ASP A 132 -11.70 -8.48 22.57
C ASP A 132 -10.62 -9.21 21.75
N SER A 133 -11.05 -9.90 20.71
CA SER A 133 -10.17 -10.64 19.79
C SER A 133 -10.10 -9.99 18.39
N THR A 134 -10.65 -8.79 18.24
CA THR A 134 -10.62 -8.08 16.96
C THR A 134 -9.21 -7.60 16.62
N VAL A 135 -8.90 -7.47 15.33
CA VAL A 135 -7.63 -6.93 14.84
C VAL A 135 -7.38 -5.51 15.37
N LEU A 136 -8.46 -4.74 15.58
CA LEU A 136 -8.41 -3.39 16.12
C LEU A 136 -7.91 -3.37 17.57
N ALA A 137 -8.45 -4.26 18.39
CA ALA A 137 -8.14 -4.34 19.80
C ALA A 137 -6.79 -5.03 20.09
N ALA A 138 -6.30 -5.86 19.16
CA ALA A 138 -5.08 -6.65 19.40
C ALA A 138 -3.88 -5.79 19.82
N PRO A 139 -3.48 -4.72 19.14
CA PRO A 139 -2.38 -3.87 19.59
C PRO A 139 -2.64 -3.22 20.94
N LEU A 140 -3.86 -2.71 21.20
CA LEU A 140 -4.22 -2.10 22.46
C LEU A 140 -4.11 -3.09 23.62
N ARG A 141 -4.68 -4.30 23.45
CA ARG A 141 -4.59 -5.39 24.43
C ARG A 141 -3.15 -5.79 24.70
N ILE A 142 -2.33 -5.92 23.65
CA ILE A 142 -0.93 -6.35 23.72
C ILE A 142 -0.12 -5.35 24.53
N PHE A 143 -0.04 -4.11 24.09
CA PHE A 143 0.85 -3.12 24.72
C PHE A 143 0.38 -2.71 26.11
N ALA A 144 -0.94 -2.60 26.33
CA ALA A 144 -1.48 -2.35 27.66
C ALA A 144 -1.24 -3.53 28.61
N GLY A 145 -1.34 -4.77 28.13
CA GLY A 145 -1.07 -5.97 28.92
C GLY A 145 0.39 -6.09 29.33
N VAL A 146 1.33 -5.81 28.41
CA VAL A 146 2.78 -5.81 28.72
C VAL A 146 3.10 -4.72 29.76
N LYS A 147 2.53 -3.51 29.62
CA LYS A 147 2.71 -2.42 30.60
C LYS A 147 2.17 -2.80 32.00
N GLN A 148 1.20 -3.70 32.07
CA GLN A 148 0.66 -4.24 33.32
C GLN A 148 1.41 -5.49 33.84
N GLY A 149 2.55 -5.85 33.28
CA GLY A 149 3.33 -7.02 33.66
C GLY A 149 2.71 -8.37 33.25
N LYS A 150 1.70 -8.37 32.38
CA LYS A 150 0.99 -9.57 31.92
C LYS A 150 1.61 -10.19 30.65
N THR A 151 2.92 -10.07 30.50
CA THR A 151 3.64 -10.51 29.30
C THR A 151 3.34 -11.96 28.91
N LYS A 152 3.28 -12.90 29.88
CA LYS A 152 2.98 -14.32 29.59
C LYS A 152 1.58 -14.52 28.99
N GLU A 153 0.58 -13.81 29.49
CA GLU A 153 -0.79 -13.87 28.99
C GLU A 153 -0.90 -13.28 27.57
N VAL A 154 -0.19 -12.17 27.36
CA VAL A 154 -0.13 -11.49 26.06
C VAL A 154 0.55 -12.35 25.00
N LEU A 155 1.67 -13.01 25.31
CA LEU A 155 2.33 -13.92 24.38
C LEU A 155 1.43 -15.10 23.97
N LYS A 156 0.71 -15.71 24.93
CA LYS A 156 -0.28 -16.75 24.62
C LYS A 156 -1.42 -16.22 23.72
N PHE A 157 -1.84 -14.98 23.93
CA PHE A 157 -2.84 -14.35 23.09
C PHE A 157 -2.30 -14.16 21.65
N ILE A 158 -1.08 -13.64 21.46
CA ILE A 158 -0.46 -13.46 20.13
C ILE A 158 -0.39 -14.81 19.40
N ASP A 159 -0.01 -15.90 20.08
CA ASP A 159 0.04 -17.23 19.47
C ASP A 159 -1.34 -17.73 19.00
N SER A 160 -2.40 -17.33 19.69
CA SER A 160 -3.78 -17.71 19.36
C SER A 160 -4.39 -16.91 18.21
N VAL A 161 -3.83 -15.75 17.87
CA VAL A 161 -4.34 -14.90 16.77
C VAL A 161 -4.06 -15.59 15.42
N LYS A 162 -5.12 -15.74 14.62
CA LYS A 162 -5.02 -16.29 13.26
C LYS A 162 -4.49 -15.21 12.30
N THR A 163 -3.19 -15.06 12.21
CA THR A 163 -2.48 -14.14 11.35
C THR A 163 -1.16 -14.74 10.89
N ASN A 164 -0.41 -14.05 10.01
CA ASN A 164 0.89 -14.53 9.55
C ASN A 164 1.93 -14.54 10.67
N ASP A 165 2.92 -15.42 10.54
CA ASP A 165 3.96 -15.59 11.55
C ASP A 165 4.93 -14.40 11.62
N SER A 166 5.11 -13.65 10.53
CA SER A 166 5.93 -12.43 10.51
C SER A 166 5.34 -11.35 11.40
N TRP A 167 4.01 -11.14 11.37
CA TRP A 167 3.35 -10.22 12.28
C TRP A 167 3.56 -10.62 13.75
N LYS A 168 3.38 -11.92 14.06
CA LYS A 168 3.60 -12.43 15.42
C LYS A 168 5.04 -12.21 15.87
N ALA A 169 6.00 -12.50 15.01
CA ALA A 169 7.42 -12.33 15.28
C ALA A 169 7.77 -10.85 15.55
N PHE A 170 7.28 -9.94 14.69
CA PHE A 170 7.52 -8.50 14.86
C PHE A 170 6.97 -7.99 16.20
N VAL A 171 5.73 -8.31 16.54
CA VAL A 171 5.11 -7.88 17.80
C VAL A 171 5.79 -8.51 19.02
N LYS A 172 6.21 -9.79 18.95
CA LYS A 172 7.01 -10.44 20.02
C LYS A 172 8.36 -9.75 20.20
N GLY A 173 9.01 -9.36 19.10
CA GLY A 173 10.24 -8.57 19.15
C GLY A 173 10.03 -7.21 19.83
N GLN A 174 8.95 -6.49 19.51
CA GLN A 174 8.61 -5.24 20.21
C GLN A 174 8.38 -5.45 21.72
N ILE A 175 7.75 -6.55 22.11
CA ILE A 175 7.57 -6.90 23.53
C ILE A 175 8.92 -7.16 24.19
N ALA A 176 9.83 -7.87 23.54
CA ALA A 176 11.18 -8.11 24.05
C ALA A 176 11.94 -6.78 24.23
N VAL A 177 11.85 -5.85 23.26
CA VAL A 177 12.38 -4.48 23.38
C VAL A 177 11.85 -3.78 24.63
N LEU A 178 10.54 -3.81 24.86
CA LEU A 178 9.90 -3.16 26.01
C LEU A 178 10.31 -3.79 27.35
N ASN A 179 10.75 -5.05 27.35
CA ASN A 179 11.29 -5.77 28.51
C ASN A 179 12.82 -5.67 28.61
N ASN A 180 13.50 -4.86 27.80
CA ASN A 180 14.95 -4.72 27.70
C ASN A 180 15.67 -6.03 27.34
N ASP A 181 15.01 -6.96 26.67
CA ASP A 181 15.59 -8.21 26.15
C ASP A 181 16.02 -8.02 24.69
N VAL A 182 17.21 -7.42 24.51
CA VAL A 182 17.76 -7.09 23.19
C VAL A 182 17.98 -8.35 22.34
N MET A 183 18.52 -9.43 22.94
CA MET A 183 18.80 -10.66 22.19
C MET A 183 17.51 -11.42 21.84
N GLY A 184 16.54 -11.42 22.75
CA GLY A 184 15.19 -11.95 22.46
C GLY A 184 14.50 -11.17 21.34
N ALA A 185 14.63 -9.84 21.34
CA ALA A 185 14.10 -8.99 20.28
C ALA A 185 14.74 -9.32 18.92
N ALA A 186 16.07 -9.36 18.84
CA ALA A 186 16.79 -9.70 17.61
C ALA A 186 16.39 -11.08 17.06
N LYS A 187 16.27 -12.08 17.96
CA LYS A 187 15.84 -13.44 17.59
C LYS A 187 14.44 -13.47 17.00
N GLU A 188 13.50 -12.68 17.52
CA GLU A 188 12.15 -12.59 16.97
C GLU A 188 12.14 -11.79 15.67
N PHE A 189 12.85 -10.67 15.58
CA PHE A 189 12.93 -9.85 14.37
C PHE A 189 13.56 -10.59 13.18
N ALA A 190 14.53 -11.47 13.42
CA ALA A 190 15.11 -12.33 12.38
C ALA A 190 14.12 -13.30 11.71
N LYS A 191 12.93 -13.51 12.30
CA LYS A 191 11.86 -14.35 11.72
C LYS A 191 10.90 -13.55 10.86
N VAL A 192 11.03 -12.23 10.82
CA VAL A 192 10.14 -11.36 10.05
C VAL A 192 10.51 -11.44 8.58
N HIS A 193 9.59 -11.97 7.76
CA HIS A 193 9.84 -12.08 6.33
C HIS A 193 9.71 -10.71 5.65
N PRO A 194 10.65 -10.33 4.76
CA PRO A 194 10.66 -9.02 4.11
C PRO A 194 9.37 -8.66 3.37
N ASP A 195 8.69 -9.65 2.77
CA ASP A 195 7.43 -9.43 2.04
C ASP A 195 6.29 -8.89 2.92
N PHE A 196 6.43 -9.05 4.23
CA PHE A 196 5.46 -8.56 5.21
C PHE A 196 5.92 -7.27 5.92
N MET A 197 7.00 -6.66 5.47
CA MET A 197 7.48 -5.38 6.01
C MET A 197 7.05 -4.21 5.12
N ASN A 198 6.61 -3.15 5.74
CA ASN A 198 6.50 -1.84 5.11
C ASN A 198 7.77 -0.99 5.41
N ILE A 199 7.83 0.23 4.85
CA ILE A 199 8.99 1.12 5.08
C ILE A 199 9.17 1.43 6.58
N ASN A 200 8.08 1.63 7.30
CA ASN A 200 8.15 1.98 8.73
C ASN A 200 8.70 0.82 9.56
N ASP A 201 8.30 -0.42 9.24
CA ASP A 201 8.82 -1.63 9.88
C ASP A 201 10.31 -1.80 9.60
N TYR A 202 10.73 -1.61 8.34
CA TYR A 202 12.12 -1.64 7.94
C TYR A 202 12.95 -0.61 8.71
N LEU A 203 12.49 0.63 8.79
CA LEU A 203 13.19 1.69 9.50
C LEU A 203 13.25 1.43 11.01
N TYR A 204 12.20 0.86 11.58
CA TYR A 204 12.18 0.44 12.98
C TYR A 204 13.26 -0.61 13.26
N LEU A 205 13.32 -1.67 12.45
CA LEU A 205 14.32 -2.73 12.60
C LEU A 205 15.74 -2.23 12.36
N MET A 206 15.96 -1.43 11.32
CA MET A 206 17.26 -0.82 11.03
C MET A 206 17.74 0.07 12.17
N SER A 207 16.83 0.85 12.79
CA SER A 207 17.15 1.68 13.95
C SER A 207 17.50 0.85 15.16
N PHE A 208 16.77 -0.26 15.41
CA PHE A 208 17.05 -1.20 16.48
C PHE A 208 18.43 -1.86 16.33
N TYR A 209 18.73 -2.41 15.15
CA TYR A 209 20.01 -3.07 14.90
C TYR A 209 21.17 -2.09 14.97
N LYS A 210 21.03 -0.87 14.45
CA LYS A 210 22.04 0.18 14.50
C LYS A 210 22.39 0.56 15.94
N GLU A 211 21.37 0.79 16.78
CA GLU A 211 21.55 1.15 18.20
C GLU A 211 22.29 0.08 18.98
N ASN A 212 22.06 -1.20 18.64
CA ASN A 212 22.64 -2.34 19.34
C ASN A 212 23.92 -2.88 18.68
N GLY A 213 24.48 -2.18 17.68
CA GLY A 213 25.74 -2.57 17.02
C GLY A 213 25.65 -3.87 16.21
N MET A 214 24.45 -4.25 15.76
CA MET A 214 24.16 -5.50 15.01
C MET A 214 24.32 -5.27 13.48
N GLU A 215 25.55 -4.98 13.04
CA GLU A 215 25.83 -4.64 11.64
C GLU A 215 25.54 -5.77 10.65
N ALA A 216 25.76 -7.03 11.07
CA ALA A 216 25.47 -8.19 10.24
C ALA A 216 23.95 -8.33 9.97
N ASP A 217 23.11 -8.15 11.01
CA ASP A 217 21.67 -8.21 10.88
C ASP A 217 21.13 -7.04 10.04
N MET A 218 21.72 -5.85 10.20
CA MET A 218 21.41 -4.68 9.34
C MET A 218 21.70 -4.99 7.87
N LYS A 219 22.83 -5.64 7.58
CA LYS A 219 23.17 -5.99 6.20
C LYS A 219 22.19 -7.00 5.64
N ILE A 220 21.90 -8.09 6.37
CA ILE A 220 20.92 -9.11 5.95
C ILE A 220 19.55 -8.46 5.69
N LEU A 221 19.06 -7.65 6.62
CA LEU A 221 17.77 -6.98 6.48
C LEU A 221 17.74 -6.05 5.26
N ARG A 222 18.83 -5.30 5.00
CA ARG A 222 18.94 -4.43 3.84
C ARG A 222 18.89 -5.24 2.54
N ASP A 223 19.71 -6.28 2.46
CA ASP A 223 19.81 -7.12 1.27
C ASP A 223 18.45 -7.78 0.97
N ASP A 224 17.80 -8.34 1.98
CA ASP A 224 16.47 -8.96 1.87
C ASP A 224 15.38 -7.95 1.48
N PHE A 225 15.39 -6.75 2.07
CA PHE A 225 14.38 -5.73 1.78
C PHE A 225 14.53 -5.14 0.38
N THR A 226 15.76 -5.06 -0.14
CA THR A 226 16.03 -4.49 -1.46
C THR A 226 15.79 -5.48 -2.60
N THR A 227 15.83 -6.79 -2.36
CA THR A 227 15.72 -7.80 -3.42
C THR A 227 14.29 -8.26 -3.71
N ARG A 228 13.32 -7.94 -2.86
CA ARG A 228 11.95 -8.44 -3.02
C ARG A 228 11.20 -7.84 -4.21
N PRO A 229 10.33 -8.65 -4.89
CA PRO A 229 9.47 -8.15 -5.96
C PRO A 229 8.56 -7.01 -5.46
N GLY A 230 8.52 -5.89 -6.19
CA GLY A 230 7.77 -4.71 -5.77
C GLY A 230 8.33 -4.02 -4.52
N GLY A 231 9.47 -4.49 -4.01
CA GLY A 231 10.18 -3.89 -2.91
C GLY A 231 10.51 -2.43 -3.21
N MET A 232 10.35 -1.59 -2.24
CA MET A 232 10.74 -0.21 -2.38
C MET A 232 12.24 -0.16 -2.22
N TYR A 233 12.92 -0.28 -3.35
CA TYR A 233 14.37 -0.23 -3.46
C TYR A 233 14.86 1.14 -3.03
N VAL A 234 15.02 1.28 -1.77
CA VAL A 234 15.76 2.37 -1.20
C VAL A 234 17.15 1.83 -0.95
N LEU A 235 17.93 1.82 -2.01
CA LEU A 235 19.29 1.33 -2.00
C LEU A 235 20.18 2.12 -1.05
N ASP A 236 19.76 3.31 -0.67
CA ASP A 236 20.48 4.15 0.26
C ASP A 236 19.50 5.03 1.04
N TYR A 237 19.14 4.61 2.27
CA TYR A 237 18.59 5.52 3.26
C TYR A 237 19.77 6.10 4.03
N PRO A 238 20.18 7.34 3.74
CA PRO A 238 21.29 7.96 4.45
C PRO A 238 20.96 8.19 5.94
N ASP A 239 19.69 8.35 6.27
CA ASP A 239 19.25 8.74 7.61
C ASP A 239 18.27 7.72 8.21
N ILE A 240 18.84 6.63 8.76
CA ILE A 240 18.09 5.73 9.64
C ILE A 240 17.66 6.54 10.86
N PRO A 241 16.35 6.58 11.21
CA PRO A 241 15.86 7.31 12.36
C PRO A 241 16.59 6.90 13.66
N LYS A 242 16.72 7.83 14.59
CA LYS A 242 17.29 7.52 15.90
C LYS A 242 16.39 6.54 16.63
N TRP A 243 16.99 5.55 17.31
CA TRP A 243 16.24 4.56 18.09
C TRP A 243 15.34 5.20 19.15
N SER A 244 15.75 6.33 19.73
CA SER A 244 14.94 7.10 20.69
C SER A 244 13.53 7.45 20.18
N ASN A 245 13.32 7.49 18.87
CA ASN A 245 12.01 7.76 18.27
C ASN A 245 11.01 6.60 18.47
N TYR A 246 11.53 5.39 18.73
CA TYR A 246 10.74 4.16 18.83
C TYR A 246 10.63 3.63 20.26
N VAL A 247 11.35 4.23 21.22
CA VAL A 247 11.35 3.77 22.62
C VAL A 247 10.01 4.07 23.30
N GLY A 248 9.53 3.12 24.10
CA GLY A 248 8.34 3.26 24.94
C GLY A 248 7.07 2.68 24.35
N TYR A 249 6.08 2.51 25.20
CA TYR A 249 4.83 1.80 24.87
C TYR A 249 4.00 2.51 23.80
N LYS A 250 3.88 3.83 23.86
CA LYS A 250 3.13 4.63 22.87
C LYS A 250 3.71 4.49 21.47
N ASN A 251 5.04 4.63 21.35
CA ASN A 251 5.70 4.56 20.05
C ASN A 251 5.61 3.15 19.44
N ASN A 252 5.80 2.11 20.25
CA ASN A 252 5.64 0.73 19.81
C ASN A 252 4.18 0.42 19.40
N LEU A 253 3.19 0.96 20.11
CA LEU A 253 1.78 0.86 19.71
C LEU A 253 1.54 1.55 18.36
N VAL A 254 2.08 2.75 18.13
CA VAL A 254 1.94 3.45 16.85
C VAL A 254 2.55 2.65 15.71
N VAL A 255 3.75 2.09 15.89
CA VAL A 255 4.40 1.23 14.90
C VAL A 255 3.51 0.01 14.59
N ALA A 256 2.97 -0.66 15.61
CA ALA A 256 2.10 -1.82 15.43
C ALA A 256 0.77 -1.47 14.72
N LEU A 257 0.21 -0.28 14.98
CA LEU A 257 -0.98 0.21 14.27
C LEU A 257 -0.70 0.44 12.79
N ILE A 258 0.43 1.08 12.46
CA ILE A 258 0.86 1.28 11.06
C ILE A 258 1.13 -0.07 10.39
N GLN A 259 1.79 -1.00 11.09
CA GLN A 259 2.02 -2.34 10.59
C GLN A 259 0.72 -3.07 10.24
N ASN A 260 -0.29 -3.01 11.10
CA ASN A 260 -1.60 -3.62 10.82
C ASN A 260 -2.26 -3.08 9.55
N ILE A 261 -2.09 -1.78 9.25
CA ILE A 261 -2.64 -1.15 8.05
C ILE A 261 -1.98 -1.68 6.78
N SER A 262 -0.67 -1.90 6.82
CA SER A 262 0.11 -2.29 5.65
C SER A 262 0.10 -3.79 5.37
N HIS A 263 -0.10 -4.64 6.39
CA HIS A 263 -0.18 -6.10 6.22
C HIS A 263 -1.37 -6.57 5.39
N THR A 264 -2.39 -5.75 5.29
CA THR A 264 -3.51 -6.01 4.42
C THR A 264 -3.50 -4.93 3.35
N GLN A 265 -2.83 -5.18 2.22
CA GLN A 265 -2.78 -4.26 1.08
C GLN A 265 -4.17 -3.71 0.68
N MET A 266 -5.24 -4.44 1.01
CA MET A 266 -6.62 -4.01 0.87
C MET A 266 -7.08 -3.02 1.95
N MET A 267 -6.39 -2.93 3.09
CA MET A 267 -6.81 -2.05 4.22
C MET A 267 -6.31 -0.60 4.09
N ILE A 268 -5.27 -0.32 3.33
CA ILE A 268 -4.78 1.08 3.13
C ILE A 268 -5.89 2.00 2.60
N TYR A 269 -6.85 1.44 1.88
CA TYR A 269 -7.93 2.17 1.23
C TYR A 269 -9.27 2.16 1.97
N THR A 270 -9.34 1.59 3.18
CA THR A 270 -10.58 1.47 3.93
C THR A 270 -10.70 2.54 5.02
N ASP A 271 -11.94 2.87 5.38
CA ASP A 271 -12.23 3.78 6.49
C ASP A 271 -11.63 3.29 7.82
N LEU A 272 -11.43 1.97 7.95
CA LEU A 272 -10.77 1.39 9.11
C LEU A 272 -9.30 1.83 9.21
N SER A 273 -8.59 1.90 8.07
CA SER A 273 -7.21 2.40 8.03
C SER A 273 -7.13 3.87 8.44
N LEU A 274 -8.10 4.68 8.00
CA LEU A 274 -8.21 6.07 8.44
C LEU A 274 -8.39 6.18 9.95
N LEU A 275 -9.28 5.36 10.54
CA LEU A 275 -9.49 5.34 11.99
C LEU A 275 -8.22 4.99 12.76
N PHE A 276 -7.48 3.96 12.32
CA PHE A 276 -6.19 3.59 12.93
C PHE A 276 -5.14 4.70 12.82
N LEU A 277 -5.04 5.32 11.64
CA LEU A 277 -4.08 6.41 11.43
C LEU A 277 -4.43 7.64 12.26
N ARG A 278 -5.72 7.99 12.38
CA ARG A 278 -6.16 9.09 13.22
C ARG A 278 -6.00 8.80 14.71
N PHE A 279 -6.27 7.56 15.11
CA PHE A 279 -5.98 7.12 16.48
C PHE A 279 -4.46 7.17 16.76
N ALA A 280 -3.63 6.63 15.86
CA ALA A 280 -2.18 6.71 15.97
C ALA A 280 -1.68 8.17 16.05
N GLN A 281 -2.24 9.06 15.22
CA GLN A 281 -1.94 10.48 15.24
C GLN A 281 -2.28 11.14 16.58
N THR A 282 -3.45 10.81 17.15
CA THR A 282 -3.94 11.37 18.41
C THR A 282 -3.07 10.98 19.61
N ILE A 283 -2.49 9.76 19.60
CA ILE A 283 -1.62 9.27 20.70
C ILE A 283 -0.13 9.51 20.46
N SER A 284 0.29 9.84 19.23
CA SER A 284 1.69 9.96 18.83
C SER A 284 2.36 11.19 19.42
N ASN A 285 3.69 11.12 19.47
CA ASN A 285 4.57 12.28 19.58
C ASN A 285 5.08 12.71 18.19
N GLU A 286 5.86 13.78 18.14
CA GLU A 286 6.41 14.32 16.88
C GLU A 286 7.24 13.30 16.09
N ALA A 287 7.90 12.37 16.78
CA ALA A 287 8.83 11.43 16.18
C ALA A 287 8.22 10.49 15.13
N ASN A 288 6.93 10.12 15.30
CA ASN A 288 6.24 9.20 14.38
C ASN A 288 5.30 9.93 13.40
N MET A 289 5.22 11.26 13.48
CA MET A 289 4.27 12.04 12.67
C MET A 289 4.54 11.93 11.17
N ASP A 290 5.80 11.87 10.75
CA ASP A 290 6.15 11.74 9.33
C ASP A 290 5.64 10.42 8.73
N ALA A 291 5.78 9.31 9.47
CA ALA A 291 5.24 8.02 9.05
C ALA A 291 3.70 8.07 8.97
N ILE A 292 3.04 8.60 10.00
CA ILE A 292 1.58 8.74 10.02
C ILE A 292 1.10 9.61 8.87
N ASN A 293 1.73 10.77 8.64
CA ASN A 293 1.37 11.67 7.56
C ASN A 293 1.61 11.05 6.18
N TYR A 294 2.65 10.21 6.04
CA TYR A 294 2.87 9.47 4.82
C TYR A 294 1.71 8.49 4.53
N TYR A 295 1.30 7.68 5.50
CA TYR A 295 0.21 6.72 5.31
C TYR A 295 -1.17 7.40 5.21
N LEU A 296 -1.41 8.53 5.89
CA LEU A 296 -2.59 9.37 5.65
C LEU A 296 -2.60 9.93 4.22
N GLY A 297 -1.44 10.40 3.75
CA GLY A 297 -1.29 10.85 2.37
C GLY A 297 -1.57 9.73 1.37
N GLN A 298 -1.10 8.51 1.63
CA GLN A 298 -1.43 7.33 0.82
C GLN A 298 -2.93 7.02 0.83
N TYR A 299 -3.58 7.07 2.00
CA TYR A 299 -5.02 6.90 2.09
C TYR A 299 -5.77 7.91 1.20
N TYR A 300 -5.46 9.20 1.32
CA TYR A 300 -6.11 10.26 0.53
C TYR A 300 -5.69 10.28 -0.95
N PHE A 301 -4.56 9.69 -1.29
CA PHE A 301 -4.16 9.55 -2.68
C PHE A 301 -5.14 8.67 -3.47
N TYR A 302 -5.73 7.66 -2.82
CA TYR A 302 -6.69 6.74 -3.43
C TYR A 302 -8.15 7.06 -3.09
N ASN A 303 -8.38 7.86 -2.05
CA ASN A 303 -9.70 8.31 -1.62
C ASN A 303 -9.84 9.82 -1.78
N THR A 304 -11.02 10.36 -1.47
CA THR A 304 -11.21 11.82 -1.41
C THR A 304 -10.54 12.40 -0.17
N GLY A 305 -9.84 13.52 -0.31
CA GLY A 305 -9.17 14.23 0.78
C GLY A 305 -7.90 14.94 0.31
N ASP A 306 -7.27 15.67 1.23
CA ASP A 306 -6.07 16.47 0.93
C ASP A 306 -4.78 15.67 1.16
N TYR A 307 -4.44 14.80 0.19
CA TYR A 307 -3.17 14.06 0.21
C TYR A 307 -1.96 15.00 0.19
N LYS A 308 -2.06 16.18 -0.46
CA LYS A 308 -0.96 17.14 -0.53
C LYS A 308 -0.63 17.74 0.83
N ALA A 309 -1.64 18.12 1.61
CA ALA A 309 -1.40 18.62 2.96
C ALA A 309 -0.64 17.60 3.80
N CYS A 310 -1.05 16.32 3.75
CA CYS A 310 -0.36 15.25 4.46
C CYS A 310 1.09 15.08 3.98
N PHE A 311 1.33 14.97 2.68
CA PHE A 311 2.66 14.76 2.15
C PHE A 311 3.58 15.97 2.32
N ASN A 312 3.07 17.20 2.22
CA ASN A 312 3.85 18.43 2.41
C ASN A 312 4.20 18.71 3.87
N SER A 313 3.49 18.12 4.84
CA SER A 313 3.80 18.22 6.26
C SER A 313 5.00 17.37 6.68
N ILE A 314 5.47 16.45 5.82
CA ILE A 314 6.60 15.56 6.10
C ILE A 314 7.90 16.34 6.05
N ASN A 315 8.75 16.15 7.07
CA ASN A 315 10.03 16.82 7.17
C ASN A 315 10.94 16.43 5.98
N LYS A 316 11.68 17.41 5.45
CA LYS A 316 12.58 17.19 4.30
C LYS A 316 13.72 16.21 4.59
N THR A 317 14.10 16.04 5.84
CA THR A 317 15.10 15.07 6.29
C THR A 317 14.50 13.69 6.58
N SER A 318 13.17 13.55 6.50
CA SER A 318 12.49 12.29 6.74
C SER A 318 12.72 11.30 5.59
N PRO A 319 12.93 10.01 5.91
CA PRO A 319 12.97 8.95 4.89
C PRO A 319 11.72 8.88 4.01
N PHE A 320 10.58 9.36 4.50
CA PHE A 320 9.31 9.39 3.76
C PHE A 320 9.20 10.55 2.76
N TYR A 321 10.10 11.56 2.85
CA TYR A 321 9.96 12.78 2.07
C TYR A 321 10.04 12.54 0.56
N LEU A 322 11.03 11.79 0.07
CA LEU A 322 11.17 11.52 -1.36
C LEU A 322 9.98 10.75 -1.94
N PHE A 323 9.46 9.78 -1.19
CA PHE A 323 8.25 9.05 -1.59
C PHE A 323 7.04 9.96 -1.68
N SER A 324 6.88 10.88 -0.72
CA SER A 324 5.78 11.85 -0.70
C SER A 324 5.84 12.79 -1.90
N GLN A 325 7.02 13.31 -2.21
CA GLN A 325 7.21 14.18 -3.37
C GLN A 325 6.99 13.44 -4.69
N LEU A 326 7.41 12.17 -4.77
CA LEU A 326 7.14 11.33 -5.93
C LEU A 326 5.64 11.10 -6.12
N ASN A 327 4.92 10.76 -5.05
CA ASN A 327 3.48 10.53 -5.11
C ASN A 327 2.72 11.77 -5.58
N ILE A 328 3.05 12.96 -5.06
CA ILE A 328 2.47 14.22 -5.53
C ILE A 328 2.73 14.40 -7.03
N ALA A 329 4.00 14.28 -7.43
CA ALA A 329 4.41 14.51 -8.81
C ALA A 329 3.80 13.48 -9.79
N GLU A 330 3.64 12.23 -9.37
CA GLU A 330 3.00 11.17 -10.18
C GLU A 330 1.51 11.45 -10.36
N ARG A 331 0.79 11.79 -9.30
CA ARG A 331 -0.64 12.14 -9.34
C ARG A 331 -0.91 13.34 -10.23
N GLU A 332 -0.02 14.33 -10.19
CA GLU A 332 -0.11 15.55 -11.00
C GLU A 332 0.48 15.41 -12.41
N LYS A 333 1.06 14.24 -12.73
CA LYS A 333 1.79 14.00 -13.98
C LYS A 333 2.93 15.02 -14.19
N ASP A 334 3.53 15.51 -13.10
CA ASP A 334 4.68 16.44 -13.13
C ASP A 334 5.99 15.69 -13.36
N PHE A 335 6.19 15.26 -14.59
CA PHE A 335 7.42 14.57 -15.01
C PHE A 335 8.68 15.43 -14.92
N LYS A 336 8.56 16.76 -14.82
CA LYS A 336 9.72 17.65 -14.59
C LYS A 336 10.26 17.45 -13.17
N THR A 337 9.39 17.41 -12.18
CA THR A 337 9.76 17.12 -10.78
C THR A 337 10.30 15.69 -10.65
N ILE A 338 9.67 14.68 -11.28
CA ILE A 338 10.16 13.29 -11.23
C ILE A 338 11.58 13.19 -11.83
N LYS A 339 11.86 13.85 -12.96
CA LYS A 339 13.21 13.91 -13.55
C LYS A 339 14.21 14.57 -12.61
N ARG A 340 13.82 15.61 -11.87
CA ARG A 340 14.66 16.24 -10.85
C ARG A 340 14.97 15.27 -9.72
N ILE A 341 13.95 14.56 -9.19
CA ILE A 341 14.14 13.55 -8.15
C ILE A 341 15.19 12.50 -8.59
N VAL A 342 15.04 11.93 -9.80
CA VAL A 342 16.00 10.94 -10.33
C VAL A 342 17.38 11.53 -10.56
N ARG A 343 17.48 12.80 -10.99
CA ARG A 343 18.78 13.45 -11.17
C ARG A 343 19.53 13.61 -9.86
N ASP A 344 18.81 14.03 -8.83
CA ASP A 344 19.37 14.35 -7.52
C ASP A 344 19.54 13.09 -6.64
N ASN A 345 18.76 12.03 -6.93
CA ASN A 345 18.77 10.73 -6.24
C ASN A 345 18.81 9.59 -7.27
N PRO A 346 19.95 9.34 -7.91
CA PRO A 346 20.05 8.44 -9.07
C PRO A 346 19.82 6.96 -8.76
N LEU A 347 19.79 6.56 -7.48
CA LEU A 347 19.45 5.21 -7.02
C LEU A 347 18.06 5.12 -6.36
N PHE A 348 17.27 6.19 -6.41
CA PHE A 348 15.88 6.14 -5.92
C PHE A 348 14.98 5.46 -6.96
N VAL A 349 14.94 4.13 -6.87
CA VAL A 349 14.30 3.24 -7.84
C VAL A 349 12.82 3.55 -8.07
N PRO A 350 11.98 3.91 -7.08
CA PRO A 350 10.58 4.25 -7.35
C PRO A 350 10.42 5.33 -8.42
N ALA A 351 11.21 6.40 -8.36
CA ALA A 351 11.14 7.45 -9.36
C ALA A 351 11.72 7.02 -10.73
N ILE A 352 12.75 6.16 -10.73
CA ILE A 352 13.28 5.54 -11.95
C ILE A 352 12.17 4.75 -12.65
N GLN A 353 11.44 3.90 -11.91
CA GLN A 353 10.35 3.09 -12.46
C GLN A 353 9.24 3.94 -13.09
N VAL A 354 8.84 5.04 -12.43
CA VAL A 354 7.84 5.96 -12.99
C VAL A 354 8.31 6.55 -14.32
N LEU A 355 9.57 6.99 -14.41
CA LEU A 355 10.11 7.53 -15.67
C LEU A 355 10.26 6.46 -16.75
N VAL A 356 10.64 5.24 -16.39
CA VAL A 356 10.75 4.13 -17.33
C VAL A 356 9.37 3.77 -17.89
N ARG A 357 8.35 3.61 -17.04
CA ARG A 357 6.97 3.37 -17.46
C ARG A 357 6.46 4.42 -18.43
N GLU A 358 6.65 5.70 -18.10
CA GLU A 358 6.20 6.81 -18.93
C GLU A 358 6.92 6.84 -20.29
N ASN A 359 8.22 6.53 -20.32
CA ASN A 359 8.95 6.44 -21.58
C ASN A 359 8.49 5.25 -22.43
N ILE A 360 8.20 4.08 -21.82
CA ILE A 360 7.63 2.92 -22.53
C ILE A 360 6.30 3.31 -23.15
N ARG A 361 5.38 3.88 -22.35
CA ARG A 361 4.06 4.31 -22.80
C ARG A 361 4.14 5.26 -24.00
N LYS A 362 5.11 6.20 -24.01
CA LYS A 362 5.35 7.15 -25.11
C LYS A 362 6.14 6.57 -26.28
N GLY A 363 6.56 5.31 -26.25
CA GLY A 363 7.39 4.72 -27.29
C GLY A 363 8.83 5.24 -27.31
N ASN A 364 9.30 5.87 -26.21
CA ASN A 364 10.64 6.46 -26.12
C ASN A 364 11.65 5.47 -25.49
N LYS A 365 12.09 4.48 -26.30
CA LYS A 365 13.11 3.50 -25.91
C LYS A 365 14.36 4.15 -25.32
N ASN A 366 14.90 5.16 -26.02
CA ASN A 366 16.14 5.80 -25.62
C ASN A 366 16.02 6.54 -24.30
N GLY A 367 14.88 7.18 -24.03
CA GLY A 367 14.58 7.82 -22.77
C GLY A 367 14.57 6.84 -21.60
N ALA A 368 13.89 5.69 -21.76
CA ALA A 368 13.86 4.64 -20.75
C ALA A 368 15.25 4.07 -20.46
N LEU A 369 16.01 3.73 -21.52
CA LEU A 369 17.37 3.19 -21.39
C LEU A 369 18.36 4.20 -20.79
N THR A 370 18.23 5.50 -21.09
CA THR A 370 19.10 6.54 -20.52
C THR A 370 18.97 6.61 -19.00
N VAL A 371 17.74 6.54 -18.48
CA VAL A 371 17.48 6.55 -17.04
C VAL A 371 18.12 5.33 -16.37
N LEU A 372 17.88 4.13 -16.90
CA LEU A 372 18.42 2.87 -16.35
C LEU A 372 19.93 2.79 -16.44
N ASN A 373 20.51 3.15 -17.60
CA ASN A 373 21.96 3.12 -17.81
C ASN A 373 22.70 4.10 -16.89
N ARG A 374 22.08 5.25 -16.55
CA ARG A 374 22.66 6.18 -15.58
C ARG A 374 22.72 5.55 -14.19
N ALA A 375 21.65 4.91 -13.74
CA ALA A 375 21.61 4.22 -12.46
C ALA A 375 22.60 3.04 -12.43
N LEU A 376 22.64 2.21 -13.49
CA LEU A 376 23.58 1.09 -13.61
C LEU A 376 25.07 1.47 -13.59
N LYS A 377 25.40 2.71 -13.92
CA LYS A 377 26.77 3.24 -13.87
C LYS A 377 27.13 3.88 -12.53
N HIS A 378 26.18 3.95 -11.59
CA HIS A 378 26.44 4.59 -10.31
C HIS A 378 27.43 3.77 -9.48
N LYS A 379 28.44 4.46 -8.90
CA LYS A 379 29.56 3.81 -8.18
C LYS A 379 29.12 3.07 -6.92
N ASP A 380 28.06 3.55 -6.27
CA ASP A 380 27.54 2.99 -5.00
C ASP A 380 26.45 1.93 -5.23
N LEU A 381 26.22 1.52 -6.49
CA LEU A 381 25.23 0.51 -6.82
C LEU A 381 25.73 -0.88 -6.40
N GLN A 382 25.01 -1.50 -5.48
CA GLN A 382 25.25 -2.87 -5.00
C GLN A 382 24.79 -3.91 -6.04
N GLU A 383 25.29 -5.15 -5.94
CA GLU A 383 24.99 -6.24 -6.89
C GLU A 383 23.50 -6.55 -6.99
N GLU A 384 22.77 -6.57 -5.88
CA GLU A 384 21.34 -6.82 -5.84
C GLU A 384 20.56 -5.71 -6.59
N GLY A 385 20.93 -4.46 -6.34
CA GLY A 385 20.38 -3.32 -7.07
C GLY A 385 20.74 -3.36 -8.55
N ARG A 386 21.93 -3.85 -8.91
CA ARG A 386 22.37 -4.07 -10.29
C ARG A 386 21.49 -5.11 -10.97
N ALA A 387 21.26 -6.28 -10.32
CA ALA A 387 20.39 -7.32 -10.85
C ALA A 387 18.98 -6.79 -11.11
N PHE A 388 18.43 -6.03 -10.16
CA PHE A 388 17.13 -5.41 -10.34
C PHE A 388 17.08 -4.45 -11.53
N LEU A 389 18.03 -3.53 -11.65
CA LEU A 389 18.06 -2.55 -12.75
C LEU A 389 18.30 -3.22 -14.11
N LEU A 390 19.12 -4.28 -14.16
CA LEU A 390 19.29 -5.11 -15.36
C LEU A 390 17.98 -5.78 -15.76
N LYS A 391 17.23 -6.35 -14.79
CA LYS A 391 15.90 -6.90 -15.03
C LYS A 391 14.94 -5.83 -15.59
N GLN A 392 14.92 -4.63 -15.03
CA GLN A 392 14.13 -3.51 -15.57
C GLN A 392 14.58 -3.12 -16.98
N ARG A 393 15.88 -3.15 -17.27
CA ARG A 393 16.42 -2.85 -18.61
C ARG A 393 16.07 -3.93 -19.62
N SER A 394 16.12 -5.20 -19.22
CA SER A 394 15.67 -6.32 -20.03
C SER A 394 14.19 -6.19 -20.41
N TYR A 395 13.35 -5.78 -19.45
CA TYR A 395 11.94 -5.50 -19.70
C TYR A 395 11.76 -4.39 -20.77
N VAL A 396 12.51 -3.29 -20.68
CA VAL A 396 12.49 -2.24 -21.73
C VAL A 396 12.89 -2.81 -23.08
N TYR A 397 13.99 -3.57 -23.15
CA TYR A 397 14.40 -4.21 -24.40
C TYR A 397 13.30 -5.10 -24.99
N MET A 398 12.64 -5.89 -24.13
CA MET A 398 11.53 -6.76 -24.52
C MET A 398 10.34 -5.99 -25.10
N MET A 399 9.91 -4.93 -24.42
CA MET A 399 8.82 -4.08 -24.85
C MET A 399 9.07 -3.46 -26.24
N PHE A 400 10.33 -3.19 -26.57
CA PHE A 400 10.74 -2.65 -27.87
C PHE A 400 11.25 -3.71 -28.86
N GLY A 401 11.02 -5.01 -28.60
CA GLY A 401 11.34 -6.09 -29.52
C GLY A 401 12.82 -6.45 -29.63
N ASP A 402 13.68 -5.95 -28.73
CA ASP A 402 15.12 -6.22 -28.72
C ASP A 402 15.43 -7.41 -27.78
N ALA A 403 14.92 -8.58 -28.17
CA ALA A 403 15.00 -9.77 -27.35
C ALA A 403 16.44 -10.26 -27.10
N ARG A 404 17.38 -9.97 -28.01
CA ARG A 404 18.80 -10.34 -27.84
C ARG A 404 19.43 -9.61 -26.67
N ARG A 405 19.31 -8.27 -26.61
CA ARG A 405 19.86 -7.50 -25.51
C ARG A 405 19.13 -7.78 -24.18
N ALA A 406 17.83 -8.08 -24.25
CA ALA A 406 17.10 -8.51 -23.07
C ALA A 406 17.69 -9.78 -22.46
N GLN A 407 18.04 -10.78 -23.29
CA GLN A 407 18.66 -12.02 -22.82
C GLN A 407 20.06 -11.81 -22.24
N GLU A 408 20.85 -10.88 -22.79
CA GLU A 408 22.16 -10.51 -22.26
C GLU A 408 21.99 -10.00 -20.79
N ASP A 409 21.05 -9.09 -20.55
CA ASP A 409 20.76 -8.59 -19.20
C ASP A 409 20.21 -9.69 -18.27
N LEU A 410 19.33 -10.56 -18.77
CA LEU A 410 18.77 -11.66 -17.97
C LEU A 410 19.81 -12.72 -17.58
N TYR A 411 20.81 -12.92 -18.44
CA TYR A 411 21.94 -13.80 -18.13
C TYR A 411 22.77 -13.23 -16.97
N ASP A 412 23.06 -11.93 -16.99
CA ASP A 412 23.76 -11.25 -15.89
C ASP A 412 22.93 -11.30 -14.59
N VAL A 413 21.61 -11.08 -14.68
CA VAL A 413 20.70 -11.23 -13.52
C VAL A 413 20.81 -12.63 -12.92
N LYS A 414 20.77 -13.69 -13.74
CA LYS A 414 20.89 -15.07 -13.27
C LYS A 414 22.23 -15.32 -12.57
N ILE A 415 23.32 -14.78 -13.10
CA ILE A 415 24.65 -14.92 -12.48
C ILE A 415 24.67 -14.25 -11.10
N ILE A 416 24.17 -13.03 -10.99
CA ILE A 416 24.16 -12.25 -9.73
C ILE A 416 23.24 -12.90 -8.70
N SER A 417 22.02 -13.30 -9.10
CA SER A 417 21.00 -13.83 -8.18
C SER A 417 21.14 -15.32 -7.86
N GLY A 418 21.93 -16.06 -8.64
CA GLY A 418 22.13 -17.50 -8.48
C GLY A 418 20.92 -18.38 -8.80
N ASN A 419 19.75 -17.79 -9.06
CA ASN A 419 18.51 -18.50 -9.37
C ASN A 419 17.66 -17.78 -10.41
N MET A 420 16.57 -18.44 -10.86
CA MET A 420 15.58 -17.89 -11.80
C MET A 420 14.28 -17.64 -11.04
N SER A 421 14.02 -16.39 -10.67
CA SER A 421 12.72 -15.99 -10.11
C SER A 421 11.61 -16.01 -11.17
N ALA A 422 10.35 -16.09 -10.76
CA ALA A 422 9.19 -16.17 -11.64
C ALA A 422 9.15 -15.06 -12.71
N ASP A 423 9.48 -13.83 -12.32
CA ASP A 423 9.54 -12.68 -13.21
C ASP A 423 10.70 -12.75 -14.23
N VAL A 424 11.86 -13.32 -13.84
CA VAL A 424 12.97 -13.59 -14.77
C VAL A 424 12.61 -14.70 -15.75
N MET A 425 11.94 -15.77 -15.29
CA MET A 425 11.42 -16.83 -16.15
C MET A 425 10.43 -16.30 -17.18
N SER A 426 9.52 -15.43 -16.75
CA SER A 426 8.53 -14.78 -17.60
C SER A 426 9.18 -13.93 -18.72
N LEU A 427 10.16 -13.09 -18.36
CA LEU A 427 10.92 -12.29 -19.33
C LEU A 427 11.74 -13.16 -20.28
N GLN A 428 12.35 -14.23 -19.79
CA GLN A 428 13.12 -15.16 -20.61
C GLN A 428 12.22 -15.91 -21.62
N ALA A 429 11.05 -16.38 -21.18
CA ALA A 429 10.07 -17.01 -22.06
C ALA A 429 9.64 -16.05 -23.19
N ARG A 430 9.31 -14.82 -22.85
CA ARG A 430 8.97 -13.80 -23.85
C ARG A 430 10.12 -13.54 -24.83
N ALA A 431 11.40 -13.50 -24.35
CA ALA A 431 12.55 -13.34 -25.22
C ALA A 431 12.65 -14.46 -26.27
N TRP A 432 12.44 -15.69 -25.85
CA TRP A 432 12.45 -16.83 -26.76
C TRP A 432 11.29 -16.79 -27.77
N ILE A 433 10.09 -16.45 -27.32
CA ILE A 433 8.90 -16.28 -28.18
C ILE A 433 9.16 -15.24 -29.27
N LEU A 434 9.72 -14.08 -28.91
CA LEU A 434 10.03 -13.00 -29.85
C LEU A 434 11.11 -13.40 -30.87
N GLN A 435 12.08 -14.24 -30.47
CA GLN A 435 13.12 -14.73 -31.36
C GLN A 435 12.69 -15.98 -32.14
N ASN A 436 11.50 -16.49 -31.89
CA ASN A 436 11.01 -17.77 -32.42
C ASN A 436 11.98 -18.94 -32.16
N ARG A 437 12.54 -18.99 -30.94
CA ARG A 437 13.52 -20.01 -30.49
C ARG A 437 13.07 -20.58 -29.15
N ASN A 438 13.52 -21.79 -28.85
CA ASN A 438 13.28 -22.46 -27.57
C ASN A 438 11.81 -22.39 -27.14
N LEU A 439 10.89 -22.58 -28.09
CA LEU A 439 9.44 -22.46 -27.84
C LEU A 439 8.93 -23.50 -26.83
N ASP A 440 9.55 -24.68 -26.76
CA ASP A 440 9.21 -25.69 -25.76
C ASP A 440 9.58 -25.25 -24.35
N ASP A 441 10.79 -24.66 -24.18
CA ASP A 441 11.22 -24.12 -22.89
C ASP A 441 10.37 -22.90 -22.49
N ALA A 442 10.01 -22.05 -23.47
CA ALA A 442 9.12 -20.92 -23.23
C ALA A 442 7.73 -21.38 -22.74
N TYR A 443 7.19 -22.45 -23.36
CA TYR A 443 5.94 -23.05 -22.91
C TYR A 443 6.06 -23.65 -21.51
N ASN A 444 7.12 -24.42 -21.25
CA ASN A 444 7.36 -25.01 -19.94
C ASN A 444 7.48 -23.94 -18.83
N TYR A 445 8.13 -22.81 -19.11
CA TYR A 445 8.21 -21.68 -18.17
C TYR A 445 6.83 -21.05 -17.93
N ALA A 446 6.06 -20.81 -18.99
CA ALA A 446 4.69 -20.29 -18.86
C ALA A 446 3.81 -21.23 -18.02
N MET A 447 3.87 -22.55 -18.29
CA MET A 447 3.11 -23.54 -17.53
C MET A 447 3.57 -23.68 -16.07
N ALA A 448 4.87 -23.50 -15.78
CA ALA A 448 5.37 -23.47 -14.42
C ALA A 448 4.80 -22.27 -13.64
N LEU A 449 4.77 -21.09 -14.27
CA LEU A 449 4.18 -19.87 -13.70
C LEU A 449 2.67 -20.02 -13.45
N ILE A 450 1.93 -20.59 -14.42
CA ILE A 450 0.49 -20.87 -14.30
C ILE A 450 0.21 -21.86 -13.16
N LYS A 451 1.09 -22.86 -12.98
CA LYS A 451 0.94 -23.84 -11.90
C LYS A 451 1.13 -23.19 -10.52
N ASP A 452 2.02 -22.21 -10.41
CA ASP A 452 2.26 -21.45 -9.18
C ASP A 452 1.12 -20.46 -8.90
N ASP A 453 0.68 -19.73 -9.92
CA ASP A 453 -0.47 -18.83 -9.86
C ASP A 453 -1.37 -18.98 -11.11
N THR A 454 -2.49 -19.69 -10.95
CA THR A 454 -3.47 -19.89 -12.03
C THR A 454 -4.17 -18.60 -12.46
N SER A 455 -4.08 -17.52 -11.71
CA SER A 455 -4.65 -16.21 -12.05
C SER A 455 -3.67 -15.29 -12.81
N ASP A 456 -2.44 -15.73 -13.04
CA ASP A 456 -1.43 -14.97 -13.79
C ASP A 456 -1.77 -14.86 -15.27
N VAL A 457 -2.46 -13.79 -15.64
CA VAL A 457 -2.85 -13.48 -17.02
C VAL A 457 -1.63 -13.33 -17.95
N TYR A 458 -0.50 -12.85 -17.41
CA TYR A 458 0.72 -12.70 -18.21
C TYR A 458 1.30 -14.05 -18.61
N ALA A 459 1.33 -15.01 -17.69
CA ALA A 459 1.77 -16.36 -17.96
C ALA A 459 0.88 -17.05 -19.00
N TRP A 460 -0.44 -16.90 -18.89
CA TRP A 460 -1.39 -17.39 -19.90
C TRP A 460 -1.20 -16.77 -21.27
N ALA A 461 -0.91 -15.47 -21.35
CA ALA A 461 -0.61 -14.82 -22.63
C ALA A 461 0.68 -15.38 -23.27
N LEU A 462 1.73 -15.64 -22.47
CA LEU A 462 2.94 -16.30 -22.96
C LEU A 462 2.65 -17.70 -23.50
N ALA A 463 1.90 -18.51 -22.77
CA ALA A 463 1.50 -19.86 -23.23
C ALA A 463 0.72 -19.78 -24.53
N SER A 464 -0.27 -18.89 -24.62
CA SER A 464 -1.08 -18.69 -25.83
C SER A 464 -0.24 -18.25 -27.03
N MET A 465 0.74 -17.35 -26.84
CA MET A 465 1.67 -16.95 -27.90
C MET A 465 2.50 -18.14 -28.43
N VAL A 466 2.89 -19.10 -27.58
CA VAL A 466 3.59 -20.30 -28.01
C VAL A 466 2.64 -21.23 -28.75
N ILE A 467 1.43 -21.46 -28.22
CA ILE A 467 0.40 -22.32 -28.85
C ILE A 467 0.07 -21.81 -30.26
N ALA A 468 -0.12 -20.49 -30.43
CA ALA A 468 -0.37 -19.86 -31.73
C ALA A 468 0.76 -20.12 -32.75
N LYS A 469 2.02 -20.26 -32.28
CA LYS A 469 3.18 -20.51 -33.14
C LYS A 469 3.40 -22.01 -33.45
N LYS A 470 3.07 -22.89 -32.53
CA LYS A 470 3.37 -24.32 -32.61
C LYS A 470 2.18 -25.18 -33.04
N GLU A 471 0.99 -24.74 -32.70
CA GLU A 471 -0.23 -25.55 -32.86
C GLU A 471 -1.29 -24.86 -33.72
N SER A 472 -2.09 -23.99 -33.08
CA SER A 472 -3.23 -23.35 -33.70
C SER A 472 -3.52 -21.97 -33.09
N ILE A 473 -3.83 -21.00 -33.96
CA ILE A 473 -4.31 -19.69 -33.55
C ILE A 473 -5.66 -19.81 -32.83
N ASP A 474 -6.52 -20.74 -33.27
CA ASP A 474 -7.85 -20.94 -32.68
C ASP A 474 -7.74 -21.45 -31.23
N ASN A 475 -6.84 -22.40 -30.95
CA ASN A 475 -6.59 -22.85 -29.56
C ASN A 475 -6.07 -21.69 -28.67
N ALA A 476 -5.19 -20.86 -29.21
CA ALA A 476 -4.68 -19.69 -28.49
C ALA A 476 -5.78 -18.67 -28.22
N LEU A 477 -6.67 -18.44 -29.18
CA LEU A 477 -7.83 -17.57 -29.03
C LEU A 477 -8.80 -18.06 -27.95
N GLU A 478 -9.14 -19.36 -27.96
CA GLU A 478 -10.03 -19.96 -26.96
C GLU A 478 -9.55 -19.70 -25.54
N ILE A 479 -8.24 -19.86 -25.28
CA ILE A 479 -7.64 -19.59 -23.98
C ILE A 479 -7.79 -18.09 -23.62
N MET A 480 -7.39 -17.20 -24.51
CA MET A 480 -7.38 -15.75 -24.22
C MET A 480 -8.78 -15.16 -24.12
N GLU A 481 -9.74 -15.65 -24.91
CA GLU A 481 -11.16 -15.29 -24.82
C GLU A 481 -11.77 -15.75 -23.50
N SER A 482 -11.44 -16.97 -23.04
CA SER A 482 -11.89 -17.48 -21.74
C SER A 482 -11.39 -16.62 -20.57
N ILE A 483 -10.12 -16.19 -20.61
CA ILE A 483 -9.52 -15.32 -19.61
C ILE A 483 -10.21 -13.95 -19.63
N SER A 484 -10.44 -13.39 -20.80
CA SER A 484 -11.18 -12.13 -20.93
C SER A 484 -12.62 -12.25 -20.39
N ALA A 485 -13.30 -13.37 -20.66
CA ALA A 485 -14.64 -13.65 -20.17
C ALA A 485 -14.69 -13.83 -18.63
N SER A 486 -13.59 -14.23 -17.99
CA SER A 486 -13.49 -14.31 -16.52
C SER A 486 -13.39 -12.95 -15.82
N GLY A 487 -13.34 -11.85 -16.58
CA GLY A 487 -13.26 -10.48 -16.07
C GLY A 487 -11.84 -9.95 -15.93
N ALA A 488 -10.82 -10.65 -16.43
CA ALA A 488 -9.46 -10.12 -16.48
C ALA A 488 -9.40 -8.87 -17.37
N ASN A 489 -8.72 -7.82 -16.90
CA ASN A 489 -8.74 -6.51 -17.55
C ASN A 489 -7.31 -5.91 -17.57
N MET A 490 -6.51 -6.29 -18.56
CA MET A 490 -5.11 -5.87 -18.72
C MET A 490 -4.82 -5.51 -20.17
N SER A 491 -4.04 -4.45 -20.39
CA SER A 491 -3.71 -3.96 -21.74
C SER A 491 -3.05 -5.05 -22.61
N MET A 492 -2.16 -5.86 -22.03
CA MET A 492 -1.46 -6.91 -22.76
C MET A 492 -2.38 -8.08 -23.15
N LEU A 493 -3.41 -8.40 -22.35
CA LEU A 493 -4.43 -9.40 -22.72
C LEU A 493 -5.08 -8.99 -24.03
N TYR A 494 -5.54 -7.76 -24.12
CA TYR A 494 -6.23 -7.24 -25.30
C TYR A 494 -5.29 -6.98 -26.48
N GLU A 495 -4.02 -6.59 -26.24
CA GLU A 495 -3.02 -6.57 -27.32
C GLU A 495 -2.79 -7.94 -27.91
N THR A 496 -2.68 -8.99 -27.06
CA THR A 496 -2.49 -10.39 -27.49
C THR A 496 -3.71 -10.89 -28.26
N LEU A 497 -4.93 -10.64 -27.76
CA LEU A 497 -6.16 -10.95 -28.50
C LEU A 497 -6.19 -10.25 -29.87
N GLY A 498 -5.83 -8.96 -29.90
CA GLY A 498 -5.74 -8.21 -31.15
C GLY A 498 -4.75 -8.81 -32.15
N ASP A 499 -3.59 -9.26 -31.68
CA ASP A 499 -2.59 -9.90 -32.51
C ASP A 499 -3.08 -11.26 -33.05
N LEU A 500 -3.76 -12.06 -32.24
CA LEU A 500 -4.31 -13.37 -32.64
C LEU A 500 -5.46 -13.20 -33.64
N TYR A 501 -6.42 -12.28 -33.41
CA TYR A 501 -7.50 -11.99 -34.37
C TYR A 501 -6.94 -11.44 -35.69
N ALA A 502 -5.92 -10.59 -35.64
CA ALA A 502 -5.27 -10.09 -36.86
C ALA A 502 -4.60 -11.19 -37.65
N GLN A 503 -3.97 -12.18 -36.98
CA GLN A 503 -3.40 -13.36 -37.61
C GLN A 503 -4.47 -14.32 -38.20
N GLN A 504 -5.62 -14.42 -37.54
CA GLN A 504 -6.79 -15.20 -38.05
C GLN A 504 -7.46 -14.49 -39.24
N GLY A 505 -7.20 -13.20 -39.45
CA GLY A 505 -7.83 -12.39 -40.50
C GLY A 505 -9.11 -11.68 -40.05
N ASP A 506 -9.50 -11.78 -38.77
CA ASP A 506 -10.66 -11.06 -38.23
C ASP A 506 -10.28 -9.64 -37.85
N LYS A 507 -10.34 -8.78 -38.85
CA LYS A 507 -9.98 -7.36 -38.74
C LYS A 507 -10.85 -6.60 -37.73
N GLU A 508 -12.14 -6.93 -37.65
CA GLU A 508 -13.08 -6.20 -36.78
C GLU A 508 -12.80 -6.50 -35.31
N ARG A 509 -12.67 -7.79 -34.94
CA ARG A 509 -12.32 -8.17 -33.56
C ARG A 509 -10.93 -7.69 -33.18
N ALA A 510 -9.96 -7.73 -34.09
CA ALA A 510 -8.62 -7.18 -33.85
C ALA A 510 -8.64 -5.69 -33.52
N LEU A 511 -9.39 -4.87 -34.27
CA LEU A 511 -9.50 -3.44 -34.02
C LEU A 511 -10.17 -3.13 -32.67
N ARG A 512 -11.21 -3.89 -32.29
CA ARG A 512 -11.86 -3.75 -30.98
C ARG A 512 -10.89 -4.09 -29.83
N ALA A 513 -10.19 -5.22 -29.95
CA ALA A 513 -9.22 -5.64 -28.92
C ALA A 513 -8.08 -4.62 -28.76
N TYR A 514 -7.50 -4.13 -29.84
CA TYR A 514 -6.49 -3.07 -29.76
C TYR A 514 -7.04 -1.77 -29.16
N GLY A 515 -8.31 -1.41 -29.41
CA GLY A 515 -8.97 -0.29 -28.76
C GLY A 515 -9.00 -0.45 -27.23
N GLN A 516 -9.44 -1.62 -26.75
CA GLN A 516 -9.45 -1.95 -25.33
C GLN A 516 -8.03 -1.94 -24.71
N ALA A 517 -7.03 -2.44 -25.45
CA ALA A 517 -5.64 -2.36 -25.00
C ALA A 517 -5.18 -0.92 -24.78
N LEU A 518 -5.58 0.02 -25.67
CA LEU A 518 -5.25 1.44 -25.51
C LEU A 518 -5.98 2.10 -24.35
N ASP A 519 -7.24 1.73 -24.10
CA ASP A 519 -8.02 2.25 -22.97
C ASP A 519 -7.41 1.85 -21.63
N LEU A 520 -6.70 0.72 -21.58
CA LEU A 520 -6.00 0.19 -20.39
C LEU A 520 -4.50 0.53 -20.36
N SER A 521 -4.02 1.40 -21.24
CA SER A 521 -2.58 1.66 -21.43
C SER A 521 -1.86 2.26 -20.21
N ASP A 522 -2.57 2.65 -19.17
CA ASP A 522 -1.98 3.15 -17.92
C ASP A 522 -1.27 2.04 -17.11
N ASP A 523 -1.57 0.75 -17.35
CA ASP A 523 -0.85 -0.38 -16.75
C ASP A 523 0.57 -0.57 -17.30
N CYS A 524 0.89 0.07 -18.43
CA CYS A 524 2.21 0.09 -19.08
C CYS A 524 2.75 -1.27 -19.54
N LEU A 525 1.88 -2.26 -19.72
CA LEU A 525 2.24 -3.57 -20.25
C LEU A 525 2.35 -3.57 -21.78
N ILE A 526 1.99 -2.47 -22.44
CA ILE A 526 2.08 -2.27 -23.89
C ILE A 526 2.84 -0.99 -24.26
N VAL A 527 3.33 -0.94 -25.47
CA VAL A 527 3.89 0.27 -26.08
C VAL A 527 2.85 0.92 -26.97
N VAL A 528 2.17 1.95 -26.45
CA VAL A 528 1.02 2.62 -27.09
C VAL A 528 1.25 2.93 -28.57
N PRO A 529 2.36 3.59 -29.01
CA PRO A 529 2.59 3.85 -30.42
C PRO A 529 2.68 2.59 -31.31
N PHE A 530 3.04 1.42 -30.72
CA PHE A 530 3.09 0.18 -31.49
C PHE A 530 1.68 -0.35 -31.72
N VAL A 531 0.81 -0.32 -30.72
CA VAL A 531 -0.60 -0.70 -30.87
C VAL A 531 -1.30 0.23 -31.86
N GLU A 532 -1.11 1.54 -31.76
CA GLU A 532 -1.64 2.50 -32.73
C GLU A 532 -1.17 2.22 -34.17
N LYS A 533 0.09 1.81 -34.34
CA LYS A 533 0.62 1.40 -35.64
C LYS A 533 -0.06 0.14 -36.16
N LYS A 534 -0.34 -0.86 -35.30
CA LYS A 534 -1.11 -2.07 -35.66
C LYS A 534 -2.51 -1.69 -36.14
N ILE A 535 -3.20 -0.81 -35.41
CA ILE A 535 -4.53 -0.29 -35.80
C ILE A 535 -4.47 0.39 -37.18
N ARG A 536 -3.49 1.27 -37.41
CA ARG A 536 -3.33 1.95 -38.72
C ARG A 536 -3.10 0.99 -39.89
N LYS A 537 -2.46 -0.15 -39.65
CA LYS A 537 -2.22 -1.17 -40.69
C LYS A 537 -3.47 -1.97 -41.02
N LEU A 538 -4.40 -2.08 -40.09
CA LEU A 538 -5.64 -2.80 -40.29
C LEU A 538 -6.76 -1.93 -40.89
N LYS A 539 -6.73 -0.63 -40.71
CA LYS A 539 -7.63 0.33 -41.36
C LYS A 539 -7.28 0.50 -42.83
#